data_0eb429d701a949fa22fb62152fa07f90
#
_entry.id   0eb429d701a949fa22fb62152fa07f90
#
_cell.length_a   1.000
_cell.length_b   1.000
_cell.length_c   1.000
_cell.angle_alpha   90.00
_cell.angle_beta   90.00
_cell.angle_gamma   90.00
#
_symmetry.space_group_name_H-M   'P 1'
#
loop_
_entity.id
_entity.type
_entity.pdbx_description
1 polymer ?
#
loop_
_entity_poly.entity_id
_entity_poly.type
_entity_poly.pdbx_seq_one_letter_code
_entity_poly.pdbx_strand_id
1 'polypeptide(L)'
;MKQNAMEFYSDLNNAIDRAVWLQFQHRNQSRYFVVYDGPEDNFVVSDLQTAQEMELDNYFYPLADSYKNLSYERLQAIAKESYILEHWEKLIGKFSVMEAELLRFILQYEIPVEKLIRHELANRGFDHNGQWIGFEASKEFWQKDEANNQ
;
A
#
# COMPACT_ATOMS: atom_id res chain seq x y z
N MET A 1 -6.88 3.02 -22.82
CA MET A 1 -5.73 3.80 -23.27
C MET A 1 -4.73 3.95 -22.12
N LYS A 2 -3.53 3.48 -22.36
CA LYS A 2 -2.48 3.62 -21.35
C LYS A 2 -2.12 5.09 -21.20
N GLN A 3 -2.38 5.64 -20.01
CA GLN A 3 -1.82 6.92 -19.67
C GLN A 3 -0.40 6.68 -19.15
N ASN A 4 0.58 7.08 -19.95
CA ASN A 4 1.97 7.10 -19.50
C ASN A 4 2.17 8.35 -18.65
N ALA A 5 1.39 8.44 -17.57
CA ALA A 5 1.44 9.61 -16.70
C ALA A 5 2.66 9.54 -15.79
N MET A 6 3.43 10.62 -15.78
CA MET A 6 4.49 10.84 -14.81
C MET A 6 3.91 11.71 -13.70
N GLU A 7 4.13 11.32 -12.46
CA GLU A 7 3.69 12.10 -11.30
C GLU A 7 4.91 12.71 -10.62
N PHE A 8 4.79 13.92 -10.16
CA PHE A 8 5.91 14.69 -9.59
C PHE A 8 5.63 14.99 -8.11
N TYR A 9 6.63 14.76 -7.28
CA TYR A 9 6.53 14.95 -5.83
C TYR A 9 7.74 15.74 -5.32
N SER A 10 7.51 16.63 -4.38
CA SER A 10 8.60 17.37 -3.71
C SER A 10 9.22 16.58 -2.57
N ASP A 11 8.54 15.55 -2.07
CA ASP A 11 8.98 14.72 -0.95
C ASP A 11 9.23 13.30 -1.45
N LEU A 12 10.42 12.79 -1.19
CA LEU A 12 10.82 11.45 -1.62
C LEU A 12 9.93 10.37 -0.98
N ASN A 13 9.59 10.51 0.29
CA ASN A 13 8.75 9.53 0.97
C ASN A 13 7.36 9.44 0.34
N ASN A 14 6.80 10.57 -0.06
CA ASN A 14 5.49 10.58 -0.74
C ASN A 14 5.59 9.91 -2.11
N ALA A 15 6.66 10.16 -2.85
CA ALA A 15 6.89 9.51 -4.14
C ALA A 15 6.99 7.99 -3.97
N ILE A 16 7.76 7.54 -2.98
CA ILE A 16 7.92 6.11 -2.70
C ILE A 16 6.58 5.49 -2.30
N ASP A 17 5.83 6.13 -1.40
CA ASP A 17 4.53 5.62 -0.96
C ASP A 17 3.56 5.50 -2.14
N ARG A 18 3.57 6.48 -3.04
CA ARG A 18 2.73 6.43 -4.25
C ARG A 18 3.14 5.27 -5.16
N ALA A 19 4.44 5.11 -5.39
CA ALA A 19 4.94 4.03 -6.23
C ALA A 19 4.59 2.66 -5.66
N VAL A 20 4.73 2.48 -4.36
CA VAL A 20 4.35 1.23 -3.66
C VAL A 20 2.87 0.94 -3.88
N TRP A 21 2.01 1.95 -3.72
CA TRP A 21 0.57 1.78 -3.92
C TRP A 21 0.24 1.41 -5.37
N LEU A 22 0.84 2.10 -6.34
CA LEU A 22 0.62 1.82 -7.76
C LEU A 22 1.11 0.41 -8.12
N GLN A 23 2.27 0.02 -7.59
CA GLN A 23 2.81 -1.32 -7.78
C GLN A 23 1.84 -2.38 -7.25
N PHE A 24 1.25 -2.13 -6.09
CA PHE A 24 0.25 -3.03 -5.50
C PHE A 24 -1.02 -3.09 -6.36
N GLN A 25 -1.55 -1.92 -6.78
CA GLN A 25 -2.76 -1.88 -7.60
C GLN A 25 -2.62 -2.62 -8.92
N HIS A 26 -1.43 -2.57 -9.52
CA HIS A 26 -1.17 -3.15 -10.84
C HIS A 26 -0.38 -4.45 -10.78
N ARG A 27 -0.40 -5.12 -9.62
CA ARG A 27 0.38 -6.35 -9.41
C ARG A 27 0.01 -7.49 -10.36
N ASN A 28 -1.21 -7.48 -10.90
CA ASN A 28 -1.69 -8.52 -11.81
C ASN A 28 -1.46 -8.18 -13.29
N GLN A 29 -0.94 -6.99 -13.58
CA GLN A 29 -0.80 -6.48 -14.94
C GLN A 29 0.64 -6.45 -15.42
N SER A 30 1.56 -7.00 -14.65
CA SER A 30 3.00 -6.98 -14.93
C SER A 30 3.53 -5.56 -15.19
N ARG A 31 2.95 -4.57 -14.52
CA ARG A 31 3.42 -3.20 -14.56
C ARG A 31 4.25 -2.92 -13.31
N TYR A 32 5.43 -2.39 -13.53
CA TYR A 32 6.36 -2.03 -12.45
C TYR A 32 6.50 -0.51 -12.40
N PHE A 33 6.58 0.03 -11.20
CA PHE A 33 6.68 1.47 -10.97
C PHE A 33 8.02 1.79 -10.33
N VAL A 34 8.58 2.93 -10.71
CA VAL A 34 9.90 3.38 -10.26
C VAL A 34 9.83 4.81 -9.80
N VAL A 35 10.79 5.19 -8.95
CA VAL A 35 10.98 6.56 -8.46
C VAL A 35 12.39 6.98 -8.82
N TYR A 36 12.53 8.17 -9.40
CA TYR A 36 13.83 8.73 -9.81
C TYR A 36 13.80 10.25 -9.69
N ASP A 37 14.99 10.86 -9.76
CA ASP A 37 15.11 12.30 -9.68
C ASP A 37 14.52 12.97 -10.92
N GLY A 38 13.74 14.03 -10.69
CA GLY A 38 13.19 14.85 -11.74
C GLY A 38 14.05 16.06 -12.06
N PRO A 39 13.63 16.89 -13.05
CA PRO A 39 14.44 17.99 -13.55
C PRO A 39 14.46 19.23 -12.65
N GLU A 40 13.57 19.36 -11.68
CA GLU A 40 13.39 20.57 -10.88
C GLU A 40 13.46 20.28 -9.38
N ASP A 41 14.49 19.55 -8.94
CA ASP A 41 14.65 19.14 -7.54
C ASP A 41 13.40 18.43 -7.00
N ASN A 42 12.73 17.69 -7.85
CA ASN A 42 11.57 16.90 -7.49
C ASN A 42 11.84 15.41 -7.74
N PHE A 43 10.86 14.59 -7.38
CA PHE A 43 10.94 13.13 -7.55
C PHE A 43 9.81 12.70 -8.48
N VAL A 44 10.14 11.82 -9.42
CA VAL A 44 9.19 11.36 -10.44
C VAL A 44 8.76 9.93 -10.11
N VAL A 45 7.47 9.67 -10.23
CA VAL A 45 6.90 8.32 -10.19
C VAL A 45 6.36 8.03 -11.59
N SER A 46 6.82 6.94 -12.18
CA SER A 46 6.30 6.46 -13.46
C SER A 46 6.40 4.94 -13.52
N ASP A 47 5.76 4.34 -14.53
CA ASP A 47 6.02 2.92 -14.75
C ASP A 47 7.42 2.74 -15.36
N LEU A 48 7.96 1.53 -15.22
CA LEU A 48 9.31 1.23 -15.68
C LEU A 48 9.46 1.42 -17.19
N GLN A 49 8.44 1.05 -17.94
CA GLN A 49 8.44 1.18 -19.39
C GLN A 49 8.58 2.64 -19.82
N THR A 50 7.84 3.55 -19.20
CA THR A 50 7.93 4.98 -19.46
C THR A 50 9.33 5.50 -19.17
N ALA A 51 9.91 5.11 -18.04
CA ALA A 51 11.26 5.51 -17.65
C ALA A 51 12.30 5.02 -18.67
N GLN A 52 12.15 3.79 -19.16
CA GLN A 52 13.05 3.22 -20.15
C GLN A 52 12.93 3.91 -21.51
N GLU A 53 11.70 4.23 -21.93
CA GLU A 53 11.44 4.93 -23.20
C GLU A 53 12.06 6.33 -23.23
N MET A 54 12.22 6.95 -22.08
CA MET A 54 12.86 8.25 -21.96
C MET A 54 14.39 8.17 -21.86
N GLU A 55 14.95 6.98 -22.04
CA GLU A 55 16.40 6.74 -22.00
C GLU A 55 17.06 7.27 -20.73
N LEU A 56 16.35 7.12 -19.60
CA LEU A 56 16.86 7.58 -18.31
C LEU A 56 17.79 6.51 -17.72
N ASP A 57 19.10 6.76 -17.80
CA ASP A 57 20.13 6.00 -17.09
C ASP A 57 20.13 6.37 -15.61
N ASN A 58 18.96 6.54 -15.03
CA ASN A 58 18.85 7.09 -13.71
C ASN A 58 18.85 6.02 -12.64
N TYR A 59 19.37 6.41 -11.51
CA TYR A 59 19.22 5.64 -10.29
C TYR A 59 17.75 5.64 -9.89
N PHE A 60 17.21 4.43 -9.70
CA PHE A 60 15.87 4.27 -9.16
C PHE A 60 15.95 4.08 -7.66
N TYR A 61 15.20 4.87 -6.92
CA TYR A 61 15.14 4.73 -5.48
C TYR A 61 14.47 3.41 -5.11
N PRO A 62 14.99 2.68 -4.11
CA PRO A 62 14.34 1.44 -3.67
C PRO A 62 12.98 1.73 -3.05
N LEU A 63 11.99 0.91 -3.40
CA LEU A 63 10.65 1.01 -2.82
C LEU A 63 10.63 0.31 -1.46
N ALA A 64 9.80 0.81 -0.57
CA ALA A 64 9.59 0.17 0.73
C ALA A 64 8.91 -1.18 0.54
N ASP A 65 9.43 -2.20 1.21
CA ASP A 65 8.82 -3.54 1.20
C ASP A 65 7.89 -3.75 2.40
N SER A 66 7.93 -2.87 3.37
CA SER A 66 7.04 -2.93 4.52
C SER A 66 6.98 -1.58 5.23
N TYR A 67 5.93 -1.37 6.01
CA TYR A 67 5.75 -0.18 6.84
C TYR A 67 5.67 -0.53 8.33
N LYS A 68 6.12 -1.71 8.71
CA LYS A 68 5.99 -2.20 10.08
C LYS A 68 6.71 -1.33 11.12
N ASN A 69 7.74 -0.59 10.69
CA ASN A 69 8.51 0.30 11.57
C ASN A 69 8.16 1.77 11.38
N LEU A 70 7.00 2.04 10.81
CA LEU A 70 6.52 3.40 10.57
C LEU A 70 6.35 4.13 11.91
N SER A 71 7.02 5.28 12.06
CA SER A 71 6.99 6.07 13.29
C SER A 71 5.71 6.90 13.40
N TYR A 72 5.37 7.30 14.62
CA TYR A 72 4.26 8.24 14.84
C TYR A 72 4.50 9.57 14.12
N GLU A 73 5.75 10.03 14.12
CA GLU A 73 6.11 11.28 13.45
C GLU A 73 5.82 11.19 11.94
N ARG A 74 6.16 10.04 11.33
CA ARG A 74 5.89 9.83 9.92
C ARG A 74 4.40 9.72 9.64
N LEU A 75 3.64 9.00 10.49
CA LEU A 75 2.18 8.90 10.37
C LEU A 75 1.52 10.28 10.48
N GLN A 76 1.98 11.10 11.42
CA GLN A 76 1.45 12.46 11.58
C GLN A 76 1.75 13.32 10.36
N ALA A 77 2.95 13.19 9.79
CA ALA A 77 3.32 13.91 8.57
C ALA A 77 2.43 13.50 7.40
N ILE A 78 2.16 12.21 7.24
CA ILE A 78 1.25 11.68 6.21
C ILE A 78 -0.14 12.26 6.39
N ALA A 79 -0.66 12.26 7.61
CA ALA A 79 -2.01 12.72 7.92
C ALA A 79 -2.19 14.22 7.70
N LYS A 80 -1.10 14.99 7.79
CA LYS A 80 -1.13 16.46 7.64
C LYS A 80 -0.83 16.94 6.24
N GLU A 81 -0.56 16.04 5.30
CA GLU A 81 -0.29 16.44 3.92
C GLU A 81 -1.48 17.18 3.33
N SER A 82 -1.19 18.25 2.57
CA SER A 82 -2.22 19.03 1.89
C SER A 82 -2.99 18.20 0.89
N TYR A 83 -2.30 17.29 0.21
CA TYR A 83 -2.88 16.35 -0.73
C TYR A 83 -2.47 14.95 -0.31
N ILE A 84 -3.20 14.41 0.68
CA ILE A 84 -2.90 13.08 1.19
C ILE A 84 -3.12 12.03 0.10
N LEU A 85 -2.23 11.06 0.01
CA LEU A 85 -2.35 9.98 -0.97
C LEU A 85 -3.60 9.16 -0.70
N GLU A 86 -4.27 8.74 -1.78
CA GLU A 86 -5.58 8.07 -1.72
C GLU A 86 -5.63 6.91 -0.74
N HIS A 87 -4.65 6.02 -0.79
CA HIS A 87 -4.65 4.83 0.06
C HIS A 87 -4.45 5.16 1.55
N TRP A 88 -3.65 6.20 1.86
CA TRP A 88 -3.48 6.67 3.23
C TRP A 88 -4.75 7.36 3.74
N GLU A 89 -5.39 8.16 2.89
CA GLU A 89 -6.64 8.82 3.24
C GLU A 89 -7.71 7.80 3.62
N LYS A 90 -7.86 6.75 2.82
CA LYS A 90 -8.83 5.70 3.07
C LYS A 90 -8.53 4.93 4.36
N LEU A 91 -7.27 4.57 4.56
CA LEU A 91 -6.87 3.82 5.74
C LEU A 91 -7.04 4.63 7.03
N ILE A 92 -6.51 5.85 7.04
CA ILE A 92 -6.63 6.74 8.20
C ILE A 92 -8.09 7.09 8.45
N GLY A 93 -8.85 7.34 7.39
CA GLY A 93 -10.27 7.67 7.50
C GLY A 93 -11.09 6.57 8.16
N LYS A 94 -10.80 5.31 7.87
CA LYS A 94 -11.52 4.19 8.50
C LYS A 94 -11.29 4.17 10.01
N PHE A 95 -10.06 4.40 10.45
CA PHE A 95 -9.77 4.44 11.88
C PHE A 95 -10.36 5.70 12.55
N SER A 96 -10.41 6.82 11.85
CA SER A 96 -10.91 8.07 12.42
C SER A 96 -12.40 8.02 12.76
N VAL A 97 -13.16 7.16 12.10
CA VAL A 97 -14.62 7.01 12.37
C VAL A 97 -14.93 5.88 13.35
N MET A 98 -13.93 5.12 13.78
CA MET A 98 -14.14 4.07 14.77
C MET A 98 -14.41 4.68 16.14
N GLU A 99 -15.29 4.06 16.89
CA GLU A 99 -15.59 4.47 18.26
C GLU A 99 -14.34 4.35 19.14
N ALA A 100 -14.09 5.35 19.97
CA ALA A 100 -12.94 5.37 20.86
C ALA A 100 -12.90 4.17 21.80
N GLU A 101 -14.07 3.74 22.29
CA GLU A 101 -14.16 2.55 23.14
C GLU A 101 -13.67 1.29 22.41
N LEU A 102 -14.03 1.16 21.14
CA LEU A 102 -13.59 0.01 20.35
C LEU A 102 -12.08 0.04 20.12
N LEU A 103 -11.53 1.23 19.83
CA LEU A 103 -10.09 1.39 19.67
C LEU A 103 -9.34 1.02 20.97
N ARG A 104 -9.84 1.49 22.11
CA ARG A 104 -9.28 1.15 23.42
C ARG A 104 -9.35 -0.35 23.70
N PHE A 105 -10.49 -0.97 23.35
CA PHE A 105 -10.68 -2.41 23.53
C PHE A 105 -9.63 -3.21 22.73
N ILE A 106 -9.45 -2.85 21.47
CA ILE A 106 -8.47 -3.52 20.59
C ILE A 106 -7.09 -3.47 21.20
N LEU A 107 -6.67 -2.29 21.70
CA LEU A 107 -5.33 -2.14 22.28
C LEU A 107 -5.20 -2.82 23.65
N GLN A 108 -6.21 -2.64 24.50
CA GLN A 108 -6.13 -3.16 25.88
C GLN A 108 -6.10 -4.69 25.92
N TYR A 109 -6.86 -5.34 25.05
CA TYR A 109 -6.94 -6.79 25.00
C TYR A 109 -6.10 -7.42 23.91
N GLU A 110 -5.28 -6.60 23.24
CA GLU A 110 -4.38 -7.07 22.17
C GLU A 110 -5.12 -7.91 21.12
N ILE A 111 -6.28 -7.42 20.67
CA ILE A 111 -7.08 -8.10 19.67
C ILE A 111 -6.24 -8.27 18.39
N PRO A 112 -6.15 -9.47 17.84
CA PRO A 112 -5.33 -9.69 16.63
C PRO A 112 -6.03 -9.18 15.37
N VAL A 113 -5.87 -7.88 15.10
CA VAL A 113 -6.52 -7.20 13.97
C VAL A 113 -6.16 -7.86 12.64
N GLU A 114 -4.93 -8.34 12.50
CA GLU A 114 -4.51 -9.07 11.31
C GLU A 114 -5.39 -10.28 11.04
N LYS A 115 -5.70 -11.05 12.07
CA LYS A 115 -6.55 -12.24 11.93
C LYS A 115 -7.97 -11.87 11.55
N LEU A 116 -8.48 -10.75 12.08
CA LEU A 116 -9.79 -10.24 11.71
C LEU A 116 -9.83 -9.84 10.23
N ILE A 117 -8.78 -9.22 9.75
CA ILE A 117 -8.65 -8.84 8.34
C ILE A 117 -8.65 -10.10 7.47
N ARG A 118 -7.85 -11.10 7.83
CA ARG A 118 -7.77 -12.37 7.11
C ARG A 118 -9.12 -13.08 7.08
N HIS A 119 -9.84 -13.08 8.19
CA HIS A 119 -11.18 -13.65 8.28
C HIS A 119 -12.15 -12.96 7.32
N GLU A 120 -12.12 -11.62 7.29
CA GLU A 120 -12.97 -10.84 6.38
C GLU A 120 -12.65 -11.12 4.92
N LEU A 121 -11.36 -11.18 4.57
CA LEU A 121 -10.94 -11.50 3.20
C LEU A 121 -11.36 -12.92 2.79
N ALA A 122 -11.26 -13.87 3.72
CA ALA A 122 -11.73 -15.25 3.49
C ALA A 122 -13.23 -15.29 3.17
N ASN A 123 -14.02 -14.48 3.87
CA ASN A 123 -15.46 -14.41 3.65
C ASN A 123 -15.85 -13.74 2.34
N ARG A 124 -14.94 -13.03 1.70
CA ARG A 124 -15.18 -12.39 0.41
C ARG A 124 -14.86 -13.29 -0.79
N GLY A 125 -14.16 -14.40 -0.57
CA GLY A 125 -13.92 -15.42 -1.60
C GLY A 125 -12.81 -15.12 -2.58
N PHE A 126 -11.94 -14.17 -2.29
CA PHE A 126 -10.86 -13.74 -3.18
C PHE A 126 -9.49 -14.14 -2.63
N ASP A 127 -8.50 -14.25 -3.52
CA ASP A 127 -7.12 -14.49 -3.13
C ASP A 127 -6.37 -13.15 -2.90
N HIS A 128 -5.05 -13.23 -2.65
CA HIS A 128 -4.22 -12.05 -2.41
C HIS A 128 -4.10 -11.13 -3.64
N ASN A 129 -4.44 -11.63 -4.81
CA ASN A 129 -4.41 -10.85 -6.06
C ASN A 129 -5.78 -10.27 -6.41
N GLY A 130 -6.80 -10.49 -5.56
CA GLY A 130 -8.15 -10.02 -5.82
C GLY A 130 -8.90 -10.85 -6.85
N GLN A 131 -8.45 -12.09 -7.09
CA GLN A 131 -9.12 -13.02 -8.01
C GLN A 131 -10.07 -13.91 -7.22
N TRP A 132 -11.26 -14.12 -7.78
CA TRP A 132 -12.25 -15.00 -7.17
C TRP A 132 -11.78 -16.46 -7.23
N ILE A 133 -11.68 -17.08 -6.06
CA ILE A 133 -11.27 -18.49 -5.94
C ILE A 133 -12.32 -19.34 -5.19
N GLY A 134 -13.41 -18.72 -4.76
CA GLY A 134 -14.46 -19.40 -3.99
C GLY A 134 -14.23 -19.29 -2.50
N PHE A 135 -15.29 -19.51 -1.71
CA PHE A 135 -15.24 -19.32 -0.26
C PHE A 135 -14.35 -20.35 0.44
N GLU A 136 -14.39 -21.60 0.02
CA GLU A 136 -13.58 -22.66 0.62
C GLU A 136 -12.09 -22.41 0.39
N ALA A 137 -11.70 -22.16 -0.86
CA ALA A 137 -10.30 -21.90 -1.22
C ALA A 137 -9.78 -20.61 -0.59
N SER A 138 -10.62 -19.58 -0.52
CA SER A 138 -10.26 -18.29 0.09
C SER A 138 -10.02 -18.46 1.59
N LYS A 139 -10.90 -19.19 2.28
CA LYS A 139 -10.75 -19.48 3.70
C LYS A 139 -9.45 -20.22 3.97
N GLU A 140 -9.18 -21.26 3.18
CA GLU A 140 -7.96 -22.04 3.31
C GLU A 140 -6.71 -21.17 3.08
N PHE A 141 -6.75 -20.31 2.07
CA PHE A 141 -5.66 -19.43 1.73
C PHE A 141 -5.34 -18.43 2.86
N TRP A 142 -6.37 -17.71 3.36
CA TRP A 142 -6.16 -16.63 4.34
C TRP A 142 -5.90 -17.13 5.75
N GLN A 143 -6.40 -18.32 6.11
CA GLN A 143 -6.27 -18.91 7.45
C GLN A 143 -5.17 -19.96 7.53
N LYS A 144 -4.44 -20.18 6.46
CA LYS A 144 -3.41 -21.21 6.36
C LYS A 144 -2.32 -21.07 7.42
N ASP A 145 -1.90 -19.83 7.68
CA ASP A 145 -0.79 -19.57 8.62
C ASP A 145 -1.17 -19.82 10.08
N GLU A 146 -2.46 -19.82 10.40
CA GLU A 146 -2.93 -20.12 11.76
C GLU A 146 -2.66 -21.58 12.14
N ALA A 147 -2.76 -22.49 11.18
CA ALA A 147 -2.51 -23.91 11.41
C ALA A 147 -1.05 -24.22 11.66
N ASN A 148 -0.14 -23.37 11.18
CA ASN A 148 1.31 -23.56 11.31
C ASN A 148 1.92 -22.88 12.54
N ASN A 149 1.15 -22.04 13.24
CA ASN A 149 1.63 -21.27 14.38
C ASN A 149 1.15 -21.80 15.73
N GLN A 150 0.54 -22.98 15.72
CA GLN A 150 0.12 -23.64 16.96
C GLN A 150 1.15 -24.64 17.44
#